data_f28462282679371d5b5b4d1456ff871b
#
_entry.id   f28462282679371d5b5b4d1456ff871b
#
_cell.length_a   1.000
_cell.length_b   1.000
_cell.length_c   1.000
_cell.angle_alpha   90.00
_cell.angle_beta   90.00
_cell.angle_gamma   90.00
#
_symmetry.space_group_name_H-M   'P 1'
#
loop_
_entity.id
_entity.type
_entity.pdbx_description
1 polymer ?
#
loop_
_entity_poly.entity_id
_entity_poly.type
_entity_poly.pdbx_seq_one_letter_code
_entity_poly.pdbx_strand_id
1 'polypeptide(L)'
;MYLYPGWRRVIFVAVLVVVLVIALTPSITQGTIKLHIYGLTTQGVIDHLYVKFATLQLHTYGFGFGAGWFNITETTPTIDLIPIASQFLPQIVASAQITSGRYDAIRLVMTNSTALVGSSRVSLSNTPTLNANFMLPIPPNGFGDVLLLLSFDESLVLANPAVLSIQVVQTSVV
;
A
#
# COMPACT_ATOMS: atom_id res chain seq x y z
N MET A 1 -1.71 -53.92 25.45
CA MET A 1 -2.01 -52.80 26.31
C MET A 1 -3.43 -52.34 26.06
N TYR A 2 -4.39 -52.75 26.90
CA TYR A 2 -5.80 -52.39 26.71
C TYR A 2 -6.05 -51.01 27.30
N LEU A 3 -6.30 -50.04 26.45
CA LEU A 3 -6.72 -48.72 26.91
C LEU A 3 -8.13 -48.82 27.53
N TYR A 4 -8.28 -48.32 28.74
CA TYR A 4 -9.56 -48.22 29.42
C TYR A 4 -10.61 -47.54 28.51
N PRO A 5 -11.85 -48.01 28.46
CA PRO A 5 -12.88 -47.50 27.56
C PRO A 5 -13.14 -45.98 27.74
N GLY A 6 -12.87 -45.43 28.89
CA GLY A 6 -12.93 -43.97 29.11
C GLY A 6 -11.85 -43.15 28.39
N TRP A 7 -10.63 -43.69 28.25
CA TRP A 7 -9.52 -43.02 27.56
C TRP A 7 -9.75 -42.87 26.05
N ARG A 8 -10.44 -43.85 25.46
CA ARG A 8 -10.81 -43.76 24.03
C ARG A 8 -11.72 -42.58 23.76
N ARG A 9 -12.69 -42.32 24.66
CA ARG A 9 -13.59 -41.15 24.54
C ARG A 9 -12.84 -39.84 24.70
N VAL A 10 -11.92 -39.77 25.67
CA VAL A 10 -11.10 -38.55 25.89
C VAL A 10 -10.19 -38.26 24.70
N ILE A 11 -9.53 -39.28 24.13
CA ILE A 11 -8.69 -39.13 22.96
C ILE A 11 -9.54 -38.69 21.76
N PHE A 12 -10.71 -39.31 21.55
CA PHE A 12 -11.59 -38.93 20.45
C PHE A 12 -12.06 -37.46 20.56
N VAL A 13 -12.47 -37.02 21.74
CA VAL A 13 -12.87 -35.63 21.97
C VAL A 13 -11.69 -34.68 21.78
N ALA A 14 -10.50 -35.02 22.27
CA ALA A 14 -9.31 -34.21 22.08
C ALA A 14 -8.94 -34.06 20.60
N VAL A 15 -8.96 -35.14 19.82
CA VAL A 15 -8.72 -35.11 18.38
C VAL A 15 -9.79 -34.28 17.65
N LEU A 16 -11.05 -34.44 18.03
CA LEU A 16 -12.15 -33.69 17.43
C LEU A 16 -12.00 -32.18 17.70
N VAL A 17 -11.60 -31.79 18.92
CA VAL A 17 -11.34 -30.39 19.27
C VAL A 17 -10.17 -29.84 18.48
N VAL A 18 -9.06 -30.59 18.34
CA VAL A 18 -7.90 -30.15 17.53
C VAL A 18 -8.27 -29.98 16.07
N VAL A 19 -9.01 -30.93 15.48
CA VAL A 19 -9.49 -30.84 14.09
C VAL A 19 -10.43 -29.64 13.94
N LEU A 20 -11.32 -29.40 14.89
CA LEU A 20 -12.22 -28.24 14.87
C LEU A 20 -11.46 -26.91 14.97
N VAL A 21 -10.46 -26.83 15.84
CA VAL A 21 -9.59 -25.65 15.98
C VAL A 21 -8.85 -25.40 14.67
N ILE A 22 -8.24 -26.43 14.06
CA ILE A 22 -7.54 -26.29 12.77
C ILE A 22 -8.52 -25.87 11.67
N ALA A 23 -9.73 -26.43 11.63
CA ALA A 23 -10.74 -26.09 10.63
C ALA A 23 -11.32 -24.68 10.81
N LEU A 24 -11.36 -24.17 12.04
CA LEU A 24 -11.86 -22.82 12.37
C LEU A 24 -10.78 -21.75 12.37
N THR A 25 -9.49 -22.12 12.40
CA THR A 25 -8.41 -21.14 12.21
C THR A 25 -8.41 -20.70 10.76
N PRO A 26 -8.70 -19.43 10.46
CA PRO A 26 -8.56 -18.94 9.10
C PRO A 26 -7.11 -19.16 8.69
N SER A 27 -6.89 -19.92 7.64
CA SER A 27 -5.58 -20.01 7.01
C SER A 27 -5.22 -18.59 6.54
N ILE A 28 -4.30 -17.94 7.24
CA ILE A 28 -3.77 -16.64 6.84
C ILE A 28 -2.95 -16.91 5.57
N THR A 29 -3.61 -16.79 4.44
CA THR A 29 -2.98 -16.92 3.15
C THR A 29 -2.44 -15.54 2.75
N GLN A 30 -1.29 -15.51 2.15
CA GLN A 30 -0.63 -14.29 1.70
C GLN A 30 -0.79 -14.13 0.19
N GLY A 31 -0.84 -12.89 -0.24
CA GLY A 31 -0.68 -12.49 -1.62
C GLY A 31 0.39 -11.40 -1.70
N THR A 32 0.71 -10.96 -2.89
CA THR A 32 1.68 -9.88 -3.10
C THR A 32 0.98 -8.68 -3.71
N ILE A 33 1.28 -7.50 -3.19
CA ILE A 33 0.87 -6.23 -3.82
C ILE A 33 2.08 -5.51 -4.36
N LYS A 34 1.92 -4.93 -5.55
CA LYS A 34 2.85 -3.98 -6.14
C LYS A 34 2.17 -2.64 -6.32
N LEU A 35 2.87 -1.61 -5.93
CA LEU A 35 2.41 -0.24 -6.04
C LEU A 35 3.28 0.50 -7.05
N HIS A 36 2.64 0.99 -8.09
CA HIS A 36 3.27 1.79 -9.14
C HIS A 36 2.80 3.24 -9.01
N ILE A 37 3.71 4.18 -9.18
CA ILE A 37 3.38 5.60 -9.28
C ILE A 37 3.67 6.07 -10.69
N TYR A 38 2.73 6.84 -11.20
CA TYR A 38 2.78 7.56 -12.44
C TYR A 38 2.62 9.05 -12.15
N GLY A 39 3.42 9.90 -12.77
CA GLY A 39 3.37 11.35 -12.56
C GLY A 39 2.62 12.06 -13.68
N LEU A 40 1.89 13.10 -13.32
CA LEU A 40 1.34 14.08 -14.24
C LEU A 40 1.60 15.48 -13.68
N THR A 41 2.29 16.30 -14.44
CA THR A 41 2.55 17.69 -14.05
C THR A 41 2.21 18.65 -15.18
N THR A 42 1.86 19.88 -14.82
CA THR A 42 1.92 21.02 -15.73
C THR A 42 3.39 21.43 -15.90
N GLN A 43 3.81 21.75 -17.11
CA GLN A 43 5.16 22.23 -17.35
C GLN A 43 5.44 23.47 -16.50
N GLY A 44 6.57 23.45 -15.80
CA GLY A 44 6.92 24.48 -14.85
C GLY A 44 8.42 24.72 -14.77
N VAL A 45 8.86 25.09 -13.59
CA VAL A 45 10.21 25.58 -13.31
C VAL A 45 10.99 24.64 -12.37
N ILE A 46 10.42 23.48 -12.06
CA ILE A 46 11.05 22.52 -11.16
C ILE A 46 11.88 21.53 -11.98
N ASP A 47 13.18 21.43 -11.70
CA ASP A 47 14.06 20.45 -12.34
C ASP A 47 13.91 19.05 -11.71
N HIS A 48 13.76 19.00 -10.39
CA HIS A 48 13.56 17.76 -9.63
C HIS A 48 12.60 18.00 -8.47
N LEU A 49 11.68 17.07 -8.24
CA LEU A 49 10.78 17.05 -7.09
C LEU A 49 10.95 15.74 -6.33
N TYR A 50 11.82 15.77 -5.34
CA TYR A 50 12.06 14.61 -4.48
C TYR A 50 10.99 14.52 -3.40
N VAL A 51 10.23 13.45 -3.44
CA VAL A 51 9.19 13.13 -2.48
C VAL A 51 9.60 11.89 -1.70
N LYS A 52 9.55 11.99 -0.39
CA LYS A 52 9.76 10.86 0.52
C LYS A 52 8.46 10.54 1.24
N PHE A 53 8.07 9.28 1.23
CA PHE A 53 6.94 8.80 2.01
C PHE A 53 7.42 8.32 3.39
N ALA A 54 6.69 8.64 4.46
CA ALA A 54 6.93 8.08 5.79
C ALA A 54 6.34 6.69 5.90
N THR A 55 5.11 6.56 5.40
CA THR A 55 4.37 5.29 5.41
C THR A 55 3.54 5.14 4.15
N LEU A 56 3.44 3.89 3.73
CA LEU A 56 2.49 3.43 2.72
C LEU A 56 1.53 2.48 3.43
N GLN A 57 0.23 2.81 3.41
CA GLN A 57 -0.78 2.07 4.13
C GLN A 57 -1.88 1.59 3.18
N LEU A 58 -2.37 0.38 3.44
CA LEU A 58 -3.57 -0.15 2.81
C LEU A 58 -4.70 -0.27 3.83
N HIS A 59 -5.91 -0.08 3.36
CA HIS A 59 -7.12 -0.33 4.15
C HIS A 59 -7.78 -1.63 3.71
N THR A 60 -8.09 -2.51 4.66
CA THR A 60 -8.85 -3.73 4.41
C THR A 60 -10.34 -3.44 4.39
N TYR A 61 -11.02 -3.86 3.33
CA TYR A 61 -12.47 -3.81 3.24
C TYR A 61 -13.11 -4.82 4.19
N GLY A 62 -14.00 -4.38 5.06
CA GLY A 62 -14.77 -5.24 5.94
C GLY A 62 -15.03 -4.65 7.33
N PHE A 63 -15.77 -5.42 8.13
CA PHE A 63 -16.05 -5.11 9.52
C PHE A 63 -15.47 -6.21 10.41
N GLY A 64 -14.88 -5.85 11.54
CA GLY A 64 -14.40 -6.79 12.54
C GLY A 64 -12.89 -6.84 12.72
N PHE A 65 -12.40 -7.93 13.31
CA PHE A 65 -10.98 -8.15 13.58
C PHE A 65 -10.20 -8.22 12.25
N GLY A 66 -9.29 -7.28 12.05
CA GLY A 66 -8.47 -7.22 10.83
C GLY A 66 -8.89 -6.16 9.82
N ALA A 67 -10.05 -5.49 10.02
CA ALA A 67 -10.40 -4.30 9.23
C ALA A 67 -9.58 -3.10 9.71
N GLY A 68 -9.09 -2.28 8.79
CA GLY A 68 -8.39 -1.05 9.11
C GLY A 68 -7.15 -0.80 8.26
N TRP A 69 -6.38 0.20 8.68
CA TRP A 69 -5.15 0.61 8.02
C TRP A 69 -3.96 -0.19 8.54
N PHE A 70 -3.12 -0.70 7.65
CA PHE A 70 -1.85 -1.33 8.00
C PHE A 70 -0.74 -0.89 7.04
N ASN A 71 0.48 -0.88 7.55
CA ASN A 71 1.65 -0.50 6.77
C ASN A 71 2.02 -1.63 5.80
N ILE A 72 2.31 -1.28 4.54
CA ILE A 72 2.76 -2.23 3.52
C ILE A 72 4.27 -2.22 3.33
N THR A 73 4.97 -1.23 3.89
CA THR A 73 6.42 -1.17 3.87
C THR A 73 6.95 -0.42 5.08
N GLU A 74 8.11 -0.87 5.57
CA GLU A 74 8.85 -0.20 6.65
C GLU A 74 9.85 0.83 6.10
N THR A 75 10.32 0.61 4.87
CA THR A 75 11.27 1.50 4.21
C THR A 75 10.65 2.11 2.97
N THR A 76 10.59 3.42 2.93
CA THR A 76 10.00 4.15 1.84
C THR A 76 11.07 4.79 0.95
N PRO A 77 10.98 4.60 -0.36
CA PRO A 77 11.92 5.22 -1.29
C PRO A 77 11.72 6.74 -1.34
N THR A 78 12.77 7.45 -1.65
CA THR A 78 12.67 8.82 -2.16
C THR A 78 12.49 8.75 -3.66
N ILE A 79 11.48 9.41 -4.18
CA ILE A 79 11.08 9.37 -5.58
C ILE A 79 11.23 10.75 -6.17
N ASP A 80 11.82 10.85 -7.35
CA ASP A 80 11.82 12.06 -8.15
C ASP A 80 10.61 12.04 -9.08
N LEU A 81 9.65 12.93 -8.83
CA LEU A 81 8.40 12.96 -9.59
C LEU A 81 8.53 13.60 -10.98
N ILE A 82 9.52 14.46 -11.22
CA ILE A 82 9.66 15.15 -12.51
C ILE A 82 10.00 14.18 -13.66
N PRO A 83 11.03 13.30 -13.53
CA PRO A 83 11.30 12.31 -14.58
C PRO A 83 10.13 11.35 -14.82
N ILE A 84 9.43 10.94 -13.77
CA ILE A 84 8.27 10.04 -13.89
C ILE A 84 7.14 10.71 -14.66
N ALA A 85 6.89 12.00 -14.41
CA ALA A 85 5.87 12.77 -15.11
C ALA A 85 6.26 13.05 -16.56
N SER A 86 7.52 13.41 -16.82
CA SER A 86 7.99 13.77 -18.16
C SER A 86 8.11 12.58 -19.10
N GLN A 87 8.46 11.42 -18.59
CA GLN A 87 8.67 10.20 -19.40
C GLN A 87 7.43 9.33 -19.51
N PHE A 88 6.37 9.62 -18.76
CA PHE A 88 5.15 8.82 -18.71
C PHE A 88 5.41 7.34 -18.39
N LEU A 89 6.41 7.04 -17.57
CA LEU A 89 6.78 5.69 -17.17
C LEU A 89 6.40 5.43 -15.72
N PRO A 90 5.56 4.43 -15.44
CA PRO A 90 5.24 4.06 -14.06
C PRO A 90 6.46 3.50 -13.34
N GLN A 91 6.69 3.96 -12.11
CA GLN A 91 7.75 3.47 -11.25
C GLN A 91 7.18 2.64 -10.10
N ILE A 92 7.77 1.46 -9.85
CA ILE A 92 7.44 0.66 -8.68
C ILE A 92 7.99 1.35 -7.44
N VAL A 93 7.12 1.67 -6.49
CA VAL A 93 7.49 2.35 -5.24
C VAL A 93 7.39 1.45 -4.03
N ALA A 94 6.61 0.38 -4.11
CA ALA A 94 6.53 -0.64 -3.09
C ALA A 94 6.16 -2.00 -3.69
N SER A 95 6.68 -3.05 -3.06
CA SER A 95 6.25 -4.43 -3.28
C SER A 95 6.27 -5.12 -1.93
N ALA A 96 5.14 -5.69 -1.52
CA ALA A 96 5.01 -6.31 -0.21
C ALA A 96 4.13 -7.56 -0.25
N GLN A 97 4.44 -8.51 0.64
CA GLN A 97 3.52 -9.59 0.96
C GLN A 97 2.48 -9.06 1.95
N ILE A 98 1.23 -9.33 1.67
CA ILE A 98 0.09 -8.92 2.48
C ILE A 98 -0.89 -10.08 2.63
N THR A 99 -1.75 -10.03 3.63
CA THR A 99 -2.81 -11.02 3.79
C THR A 99 -3.73 -11.00 2.57
N SER A 100 -4.12 -12.18 2.05
CA SER A 100 -5.13 -12.24 1.00
C SER A 100 -6.46 -11.67 1.51
N GLY A 101 -7.16 -10.93 0.66
CA GLY A 101 -8.37 -10.24 1.07
C GLY A 101 -8.82 -9.17 0.09
N ARG A 102 -9.73 -8.32 0.53
CA ARG A 102 -10.21 -7.17 -0.25
C ARG A 102 -9.68 -5.89 0.35
N TYR A 103 -9.19 -5.02 -0.50
CA TYR A 103 -8.63 -3.73 -0.15
C TYR A 103 -9.41 -2.63 -0.86
N ASP A 104 -9.71 -1.53 -0.18
CA ASP A 104 -10.58 -0.48 -0.69
C ASP A 104 -9.96 0.92 -0.66
N ALA A 105 -8.82 1.08 0.01
CA ALA A 105 -8.14 2.36 0.00
C ALA A 105 -6.63 2.22 0.23
N ILE A 106 -5.88 3.20 -0.28
CA ILE A 106 -4.46 3.40 -0.02
C ILE A 106 -4.23 4.78 0.56
N ARG A 107 -3.26 4.86 1.45
CA ARG A 107 -2.80 6.10 2.06
C ARG A 107 -1.29 6.21 1.93
N LEU A 108 -0.84 7.35 1.42
CA LEU A 108 0.56 7.72 1.33
C LEU A 108 0.81 8.91 2.27
N VAL A 109 1.57 8.68 3.31
CA VAL A 109 1.98 9.76 4.23
C VAL A 109 3.33 10.29 3.78
N MET A 110 3.36 11.51 3.32
CA MET A 110 4.60 12.14 2.87
C MET A 110 5.39 12.73 4.04
N THR A 111 6.70 12.76 3.88
CA THR A 111 7.63 13.52 4.74
C THR A 111 8.57 14.32 3.87
N ASN A 112 9.32 15.20 4.46
CA ASN A 112 10.46 15.95 3.88
C ASN A 112 10.59 15.88 2.35
N SER A 113 9.78 16.65 1.64
CA SER A 113 9.92 16.80 0.20
C SER A 113 10.84 17.97 -0.13
N THR A 114 11.56 17.88 -1.25
CA THR A 114 12.50 18.89 -1.68
C THR A 114 12.37 19.12 -3.18
N ALA A 115 12.19 20.35 -3.58
CA ALA A 115 12.26 20.77 -4.98
C ALA A 115 13.64 21.37 -5.30
N LEU A 116 14.14 21.11 -6.51
CA LEU A 116 15.25 21.82 -7.12
C LEU A 116 14.73 22.72 -8.22
N VAL A 117 15.12 24.00 -8.15
CA VAL A 117 14.77 25.03 -9.16
C VAL A 117 16.08 25.70 -9.55
N GLY A 118 16.62 25.36 -10.73
CA GLY A 118 17.96 25.74 -11.12
C GLY A 118 18.99 25.21 -10.10
N SER A 119 19.77 26.10 -9.53
CA SER A 119 20.74 25.77 -8.48
C SER A 119 20.18 25.85 -7.05
N SER A 120 18.94 26.25 -6.89
CA SER A 120 18.31 26.47 -5.58
C SER A 120 17.56 25.25 -5.09
N ARG A 121 17.75 24.92 -3.82
CA ARG A 121 17.04 23.85 -3.13
C ARG A 121 15.96 24.42 -2.22
N VAL A 122 14.72 24.01 -2.45
CA VAL A 122 13.56 24.46 -1.68
C VAL A 122 13.02 23.27 -0.88
N SER A 123 13.02 23.38 0.44
CA SER A 123 12.38 22.38 1.31
C SER A 123 10.89 22.64 1.41
N LEU A 124 10.09 21.62 1.17
CA LEU A 124 8.64 21.68 1.26
C LEU A 124 8.21 21.18 2.64
N SER A 125 7.80 22.08 3.50
CA SER A 125 7.53 21.78 4.91
C SER A 125 6.13 21.24 5.20
N ASN A 126 5.15 21.53 4.35
CA ASN A 126 3.77 21.09 4.53
C ASN A 126 3.49 19.87 3.65
N THR A 127 3.77 18.68 4.18
CA THR A 127 3.64 17.44 3.42
C THR A 127 2.25 16.82 3.62
N PRO A 128 1.48 16.61 2.54
CA PRO A 128 0.13 16.08 2.63
C PRO A 128 0.11 14.59 2.94
N THR A 129 -1.02 14.14 3.50
CA THR A 129 -1.43 12.74 3.47
C THR A 129 -2.34 12.54 2.27
N LEU A 130 -1.89 11.72 1.33
CA LEU A 130 -2.63 11.42 0.10
C LEU A 130 -3.45 10.15 0.31
N ASN A 131 -4.74 10.20 -0.02
CA ASN A 131 -5.63 9.05 0.07
C ASN A 131 -6.29 8.81 -1.29
N ALA A 132 -6.39 7.53 -1.67
CA ALA A 132 -7.13 7.14 -2.86
C ALA A 132 -7.95 5.88 -2.58
N ASN A 133 -9.18 5.85 -3.08
CA ASN A 133 -10.09 4.73 -2.95
C ASN A 133 -10.03 3.85 -4.21
N PHE A 134 -10.19 2.55 -4.03
CA PHE A 134 -10.23 1.56 -5.11
C PHE A 134 -10.93 0.29 -4.60
N MET A 135 -11.01 -0.73 -5.44
CA MET A 135 -11.42 -2.06 -4.99
C MET A 135 -10.47 -3.09 -5.61
N LEU A 136 -9.74 -3.79 -4.76
CA LEU A 136 -8.76 -4.79 -5.17
C LEU A 136 -8.90 -6.06 -4.34
N PRO A 137 -9.47 -7.14 -4.89
CA PRO A 137 -9.39 -8.45 -4.28
C PRO A 137 -8.01 -9.06 -4.56
N ILE A 138 -7.30 -9.48 -3.52
CA ILE A 138 -6.04 -10.22 -3.65
C ILE A 138 -6.27 -11.65 -3.21
N PRO A 139 -6.25 -12.61 -4.15
CA PRO A 139 -6.45 -14.02 -3.82
C PRO A 139 -5.22 -14.61 -3.10
N PRO A 140 -5.38 -15.77 -2.46
CA PRO A 140 -4.25 -16.52 -1.90
C PRO A 140 -3.19 -16.82 -2.97
N ASN A 141 -1.93 -16.52 -2.65
CA ASN A 141 -0.78 -16.62 -3.56
C ASN A 141 -0.91 -15.81 -4.86
N GLY A 142 -1.90 -14.92 -4.94
CA GLY A 142 -2.10 -14.04 -6.07
C GLY A 142 -1.32 -12.74 -5.99
N PHE A 143 -1.35 -11.99 -7.10
CA PHE A 143 -0.70 -10.68 -7.22
C PHE A 143 -1.75 -9.62 -7.47
N GLY A 144 -1.58 -8.48 -6.81
CA GLY A 144 -2.35 -7.29 -7.06
C GLY A 144 -1.43 -6.15 -7.44
N ASP A 145 -1.73 -5.46 -8.54
CA ASP A 145 -1.04 -4.26 -8.97
C ASP A 145 -1.95 -3.05 -8.81
N VAL A 146 -1.43 -1.97 -8.24
CA VAL A 146 -2.13 -0.70 -8.11
C VAL A 146 -1.31 0.37 -8.80
N LEU A 147 -1.90 1.01 -9.80
CA LEU A 147 -1.31 2.15 -10.49
C LEU A 147 -1.92 3.44 -9.96
N LEU A 148 -1.08 4.27 -9.39
CA LEU A 148 -1.44 5.57 -8.82
C LEU A 148 -0.98 6.69 -9.76
N LEU A 149 -1.89 7.60 -10.06
CA LEU A 149 -1.57 8.87 -10.72
C LEU A 149 -1.35 9.95 -9.66
N LEU A 150 -0.15 10.50 -9.63
CA LEU A 150 0.19 11.67 -8.84
C LEU A 150 0.14 12.90 -9.75
N SER A 151 -0.78 13.81 -9.46
CA SER A 151 -0.95 15.05 -10.23
C SER A 151 -0.52 16.25 -9.39
N PHE A 152 0.21 17.17 -10.00
CA PHE A 152 0.60 18.41 -9.35
C PHE A 152 0.85 19.54 -10.37
N ASP A 153 0.66 20.76 -9.90
CA ASP A 153 1.08 21.99 -10.59
C ASP A 153 2.37 22.47 -9.96
N GLU A 154 3.41 22.59 -10.75
CA GLU A 154 4.75 22.91 -10.25
C GLU A 154 4.84 24.28 -9.59
N SER A 155 4.12 25.27 -10.10
CA SER A 155 4.10 26.60 -9.50
C SER A 155 3.38 26.63 -8.16
N LEU A 156 2.30 25.87 -8.05
CA LEU A 156 1.52 25.79 -6.82
C LEU A 156 2.22 24.94 -5.76
N VAL A 157 2.89 23.85 -6.16
CA VAL A 157 3.55 22.94 -5.20
C VAL A 157 4.72 23.61 -4.48
N LEU A 158 5.40 24.56 -5.12
CA LEU A 158 6.44 25.34 -4.48
C LEU A 158 5.91 26.25 -3.37
N ALA A 159 4.68 26.77 -3.57
CA ALA A 159 4.02 27.61 -2.56
C ALA A 159 3.35 26.77 -1.47
N ASN A 160 2.73 25.66 -1.85
CA ASN A 160 1.99 24.78 -0.94
C ASN A 160 1.98 23.32 -1.42
N PRO A 161 2.80 22.44 -0.83
CA PRO A 161 2.83 21.02 -1.20
C PRO A 161 1.51 20.26 -1.02
N ALA A 162 0.57 20.81 -0.25
CA ALA A 162 -0.76 20.20 -0.05
C ALA A 162 -1.62 20.15 -1.32
N VAL A 163 -1.19 20.81 -2.40
CA VAL A 163 -1.86 20.70 -3.72
C VAL A 163 -1.56 19.41 -4.47
N LEU A 164 -0.61 18.59 -3.99
CA LEU A 164 -0.40 17.25 -4.53
C LEU A 164 -1.67 16.44 -4.38
N SER A 165 -2.11 15.80 -5.45
CA SER A 165 -3.26 14.92 -5.46
C SER A 165 -2.90 13.53 -5.97
N ILE A 166 -3.65 12.53 -5.55
CA ILE A 166 -3.47 11.14 -5.95
C ILE A 166 -4.80 10.53 -6.38
N GLN A 167 -4.76 9.76 -7.45
CA GLN A 167 -5.88 8.96 -7.92
C GLN A 167 -5.41 7.54 -8.23
N VAL A 168 -6.26 6.56 -8.00
CA VAL A 168 -6.04 5.21 -8.53
C VAL A 168 -6.54 5.18 -9.96
N VAL A 169 -5.64 4.92 -10.89
CA VAL A 169 -5.96 4.88 -12.32
C VAL A 169 -6.34 3.47 -12.75
N GLN A 170 -5.64 2.49 -12.20
CA GLN A 170 -5.83 1.09 -12.58
C GLN A 170 -5.50 0.18 -11.42
N THR A 171 -6.32 -0.87 -11.27
CA THR A 171 -6.01 -2.03 -10.44
C THR A 171 -6.08 -3.28 -11.31
N SER A 172 -5.16 -4.20 -11.12
CA SER A 172 -5.16 -5.50 -11.78
C SER A 172 -4.84 -6.61 -10.79
N VAL A 173 -5.39 -7.79 -11.04
CA VAL A 173 -5.16 -9.01 -10.28
C VAL A 173 -4.65 -10.07 -11.23
N VAL A 174 -3.54 -10.73 -10.88
CA VAL A 174 -2.91 -11.82 -11.64
C VAL A 174 -2.81 -13.07 -10.78
#